data_afb3d846919327786dd4840f5ec6e0a2
#
_entry.id   afb3d846919327786dd4840f5ec6e0a2
#
_cell.length_a   1.000
_cell.length_b   1.000
_cell.length_c   1.000
_cell.angle_alpha   90.00
_cell.angle_beta   90.00
_cell.angle_gamma   90.00
#
_symmetry.space_group_name_H-M   'P 1'
#
loop_
_entity.id
_entity.type
_entity.pdbx_description
1 polymer ?
#
loop_
_entity_poly.entity_id
_entity_poly.type
_entity_poly.pdbx_seq_one_letter_code
_entity_poly.pdbx_strand_id
1 'polypeptide(L)'
;MRHGGILSRWIALYWVISTNLCASLRLTAMSELHLISRPAVFPVMKTSCVNCSMHQLCLPMGLDDNDMSRLDEIIGRRRKVARGETLYRMDDPFRSLYAIRLGHFKTYQLNPGGEQQITGFQMAGELMGMDAISTDRHHCDVAALEDSEVCEIPFHRLEELFGVIPTLLRHFHRIMSQEITREQNAMLLLGNMRA
;
A
#
# COMPACT_ATOMS: atom_id res chain seq x y z
N MET A 1 4.87 -58.66 34.70
CA MET A 1 3.87 -59.12 33.73
C MET A 1 4.02 -58.25 32.49
N ARG A 2 4.14 -58.89 31.35
CA ARG A 2 4.61 -58.32 30.08
C ARG A 2 3.49 -57.59 29.34
N HIS A 3 3.61 -56.31 29.05
CA HIS A 3 2.90 -55.61 27.97
C HIS A 3 3.83 -54.56 27.38
N GLY A 4 4.73 -54.97 26.53
CA GLY A 4 5.62 -54.07 25.83
C GLY A 4 6.10 -54.65 24.50
N GLY A 5 5.17 -55.01 23.58
CA GLY A 5 5.61 -55.71 22.38
C GLY A 5 4.87 -55.36 21.07
N ILE A 6 3.84 -54.58 21.11
CA ILE A 6 2.98 -54.35 19.91
C ILE A 6 3.13 -52.94 19.34
N LEU A 7 3.40 -51.95 20.16
CA LEU A 7 3.56 -50.55 19.67
C LEU A 7 4.87 -50.30 18.88
N SER A 8 5.94 -51.02 19.20
CA SER A 8 7.24 -50.84 18.53
C SER A 8 7.28 -51.37 17.09
N ARG A 9 6.44 -52.36 16.74
CA ARG A 9 6.36 -52.91 15.37
C ARG A 9 5.56 -52.05 14.42
N TRP A 10 4.61 -51.25 14.88
CA TRP A 10 3.83 -50.36 14.04
C TRP A 10 4.57 -49.06 13.68
N ILE A 11 5.40 -48.58 14.58
CA ILE A 11 6.22 -47.37 14.32
C ILE A 11 7.30 -47.66 13.27
N ALA A 12 7.90 -48.86 13.30
CA ALA A 12 8.90 -49.25 12.29
C ALA A 12 8.29 -49.45 10.89
N LEU A 13 7.05 -49.96 10.78
CA LEU A 13 6.37 -50.10 9.50
C LEU A 13 5.93 -48.74 8.91
N TYR A 14 5.54 -47.80 9.75
CA TYR A 14 5.15 -46.45 9.30
C TYR A 14 6.33 -45.66 8.74
N TRP A 15 7.53 -45.89 9.33
CA TRP A 15 8.75 -45.20 8.88
C TRP A 15 9.27 -45.73 7.54
N VAL A 16 9.17 -47.02 7.28
CA VAL A 16 9.61 -47.67 6.02
C VAL A 16 8.67 -47.34 4.86
N ILE A 17 7.37 -47.21 5.10
CA ILE A 17 6.39 -46.86 4.05
C ILE A 17 6.48 -45.36 3.70
N SER A 18 6.75 -44.49 4.69
CA SER A 18 6.88 -43.03 4.47
C SER A 18 8.15 -42.66 3.70
N THR A 19 9.26 -43.38 3.88
CA THR A 19 10.52 -43.09 3.18
C THR A 19 10.55 -43.59 1.73
N ASN A 20 9.86 -44.65 1.41
CA ASN A 20 9.83 -45.20 0.05
C ASN A 20 8.82 -44.51 -0.86
N LEU A 21 7.76 -43.90 -0.29
CA LEU A 21 6.79 -43.13 -1.09
C LEU A 21 7.31 -41.73 -1.46
N CYS A 22 8.22 -41.18 -0.67
CA CYS A 22 8.84 -39.87 -0.92
C CYS A 22 9.97 -39.92 -1.96
N ALA A 23 10.59 -41.10 -2.17
CA ALA A 23 11.69 -41.25 -3.13
C ALA A 23 11.19 -41.46 -4.59
N SER A 24 10.04 -42.08 -4.77
CA SER A 24 9.50 -42.32 -6.13
C SER A 24 8.72 -41.13 -6.73
N LEU A 25 8.27 -40.20 -5.89
CA LEU A 25 7.59 -38.95 -6.34
C LEU A 25 8.55 -37.80 -6.66
N ARG A 26 9.84 -37.92 -6.37
CA ARG A 26 10.83 -36.86 -6.64
C ARG A 26 11.51 -36.94 -8.00
N LEU A 27 11.36 -38.03 -8.77
CA LEU A 27 12.05 -38.19 -10.05
C LEU A 27 11.19 -37.86 -11.30
N THR A 28 9.89 -37.66 -11.17
CA THR A 28 9.04 -37.32 -12.31
C THR A 28 8.52 -35.88 -12.30
N ALA A 29 8.76 -35.10 -11.26
CA ALA A 29 8.28 -33.72 -11.13
C ALA A 29 9.34 -32.65 -11.48
N MET A 30 10.54 -33.00 -11.88
CA MET A 30 11.61 -32.00 -12.14
C MET A 30 11.82 -31.65 -13.61
N SER A 31 11.03 -32.19 -14.55
CA SER A 31 11.21 -31.90 -15.98
C SER A 31 10.16 -30.95 -16.59
N GLU A 32 9.11 -30.52 -15.86
CA GLU A 32 8.06 -29.64 -16.42
C GLU A 32 7.90 -28.27 -15.75
N LEU A 33 8.77 -27.88 -14.82
CA LEU A 33 8.66 -26.60 -14.10
C LEU A 33 9.55 -25.48 -14.68
N HIS A 34 9.98 -25.59 -15.93
CA HIS A 34 10.88 -24.58 -16.55
C HIS A 34 10.19 -23.68 -17.58
N LEU A 35 8.87 -23.59 -17.61
CA LEU A 35 8.15 -22.87 -18.67
C LEU A 35 7.11 -21.85 -18.20
N ILE A 36 7.12 -21.39 -16.95
CA ILE A 36 6.25 -20.27 -16.55
C ILE A 36 7.01 -19.33 -15.63
N SER A 37 7.83 -18.47 -16.21
CA SER A 37 8.17 -17.19 -15.60
C SER A 37 8.78 -16.24 -16.62
N ARG A 38 8.00 -15.89 -17.66
CA ARG A 38 8.17 -14.57 -18.25
C ARG A 38 7.41 -13.62 -17.33
N PRO A 39 8.06 -12.62 -16.72
CA PRO A 39 7.32 -11.54 -16.08
C PRO A 39 6.43 -10.95 -17.17
N ALA A 40 5.12 -11.00 -16.97
CA ALA A 40 4.18 -10.31 -17.83
C ALA A 40 4.57 -8.83 -17.76
N VAL A 41 5.18 -8.33 -18.82
CA VAL A 41 5.39 -6.91 -19.03
C VAL A 41 4.00 -6.36 -19.29
N PHE A 42 3.30 -6.01 -18.20
CA PHE A 42 2.06 -5.26 -18.31
C PHE A 42 2.43 -3.92 -18.95
N PRO A 43 1.77 -3.50 -20.03
CA PRO A 43 1.99 -2.19 -20.58
C PRO A 43 1.76 -1.18 -19.44
N VAL A 44 2.72 -0.28 -19.24
CA VAL A 44 2.56 0.86 -18.32
C VAL A 44 1.41 1.67 -18.89
N MET A 45 0.20 1.45 -18.37
CA MET A 45 -0.96 2.23 -18.82
C MET A 45 -0.73 3.65 -18.37
N LYS A 46 -0.61 4.57 -19.34
CA LYS A 46 -0.48 6.00 -19.08
C LYS A 46 -1.67 6.40 -18.21
N THR A 47 -1.37 6.92 -17.05
CA THR A 47 -2.39 7.41 -16.10
C THR A 47 -3.06 8.63 -16.71
N SER A 48 -4.39 8.66 -16.71
CA SER A 48 -5.13 9.87 -17.12
C SER A 48 -6.15 10.20 -16.02
N CYS A 49 -6.05 11.41 -15.46
CA CYS A 49 -6.99 11.93 -14.50
C CYS A 49 -8.34 12.25 -15.16
N VAL A 50 -8.35 12.62 -16.43
CA VAL A 50 -9.56 12.93 -17.21
C VAL A 50 -10.53 11.74 -17.23
N ASN A 51 -10.01 10.52 -17.36
CA ASN A 51 -10.80 9.29 -17.42
C ASN A 51 -10.82 8.51 -16.07
N CYS A 52 -10.38 9.14 -14.99
CA CYS A 52 -10.35 8.51 -13.69
C CYS A 52 -11.69 8.64 -12.97
N SER A 53 -12.26 7.53 -12.49
CA SER A 53 -13.50 7.55 -11.70
C SER A 53 -13.38 8.36 -10.39
N MET A 54 -12.15 8.55 -9.89
CA MET A 54 -11.86 9.28 -8.66
C MET A 54 -11.55 10.77 -8.87
N HIS A 55 -11.59 11.30 -10.10
CA HIS A 55 -11.17 12.68 -10.37
C HIS A 55 -11.97 13.75 -9.59
N GLN A 56 -13.22 13.47 -9.24
CA GLN A 56 -14.05 14.38 -8.44
C GLN A 56 -13.80 14.33 -6.93
N LEU A 57 -13.08 13.32 -6.45
CA LEU A 57 -12.76 13.12 -5.02
C LEU A 57 -11.27 13.33 -4.73
N CYS A 58 -10.44 13.34 -5.76
CA CYS A 58 -9.00 13.40 -5.67
C CYS A 58 -8.49 14.82 -5.97
N LEU A 59 -7.18 15.00 -5.98
CA LEU A 59 -6.45 16.24 -6.24
C LEU A 59 -6.93 17.05 -7.47
N PRO A 60 -7.34 16.44 -8.62
CA PRO A 60 -7.79 17.20 -9.78
C PRO A 60 -9.19 17.85 -9.67
N MET A 61 -9.87 17.74 -8.53
CA MET A 61 -11.22 18.30 -8.38
C MET A 61 -11.25 19.81 -8.67
N GLY A 62 -12.11 20.21 -9.61
CA GLY A 62 -12.31 21.63 -9.98
C GLY A 62 -11.27 22.21 -10.92
N LEU A 63 -10.39 21.38 -11.51
CA LEU A 63 -9.50 21.79 -12.60
C LEU A 63 -10.24 21.75 -13.94
N ASP A 64 -9.86 22.64 -14.85
CA ASP A 64 -10.27 22.55 -16.25
C ASP A 64 -9.46 21.49 -17.01
N ASP A 65 -9.83 21.20 -18.26
CA ASP A 65 -9.20 20.14 -19.06
C ASP A 65 -7.71 20.42 -19.35
N ASN A 66 -7.32 21.69 -19.48
CA ASN A 66 -5.93 22.06 -19.72
C ASN A 66 -5.08 21.87 -18.47
N ASP A 67 -5.57 22.32 -17.32
CA ASP A 67 -4.89 22.15 -16.03
C ASP A 67 -4.84 20.69 -15.61
N MET A 68 -5.90 19.93 -15.92
CA MET A 68 -5.92 18.47 -15.70
C MET A 68 -4.89 17.74 -16.57
N SER A 69 -4.69 18.16 -17.81
CA SER A 69 -3.67 17.60 -18.70
C SER A 69 -2.26 17.87 -18.17
N ARG A 70 -2.00 19.06 -17.63
CA ARG A 70 -0.71 19.40 -16.98
C ARG A 70 -0.46 18.56 -15.74
N LEU A 71 -1.50 18.30 -14.93
CA LEU A 71 -1.39 17.41 -13.78
C LEU A 71 -1.09 15.97 -14.24
N ASP A 72 -1.74 15.49 -15.30
CA ASP A 72 -1.49 14.17 -15.87
C ASP A 72 -0.03 13.98 -16.33
N GLU A 73 0.62 15.04 -16.79
CA GLU A 73 2.03 14.99 -17.23
C GLU A 73 3.01 14.75 -16.08
N ILE A 74 2.68 15.18 -14.87
CA ILE A 74 3.55 14.98 -13.70
C ILE A 74 3.24 13.71 -12.95
N ILE A 75 2.05 13.14 -13.06
CA ILE A 75 1.72 11.86 -12.43
C ILE A 75 2.56 10.77 -13.09
N GLY A 76 3.58 10.29 -12.34
CA GLY A 76 4.61 9.43 -12.89
C GLY A 76 4.08 8.08 -13.35
N ARG A 77 3.39 7.37 -12.46
CA ARG A 77 2.89 6.02 -12.75
C ARG A 77 1.85 5.58 -11.72
N ARG A 78 1.06 4.59 -12.11
CA ARG A 78 0.24 3.81 -11.20
C ARG A 78 1.11 2.71 -10.58
N ARG A 79 1.09 2.63 -9.27
CA ARG A 79 1.75 1.59 -8.50
C ARG A 79 0.69 0.67 -7.91
N LYS A 80 0.78 -0.63 -8.20
CA LYS A 80 0.02 -1.65 -7.52
C LYS A 80 0.72 -1.98 -6.22
N VAL A 81 -0.07 -2.14 -5.16
CA VAL A 81 0.39 -2.46 -3.81
C VAL A 81 -0.42 -3.66 -3.34
N ALA A 82 0.22 -4.78 -3.10
CA ALA A 82 -0.44 -5.99 -2.67
C ALA A 82 -0.93 -5.87 -1.22
N ARG A 83 -1.95 -6.65 -0.85
CA ARG A 83 -2.43 -6.72 0.52
C ARG A 83 -1.28 -6.99 1.50
N GLY A 84 -1.14 -6.14 2.52
CA GLY A 84 -0.09 -6.20 3.53
C GLY A 84 1.26 -5.62 3.09
N GLU A 85 1.42 -5.24 1.83
CA GLU A 85 2.62 -4.56 1.35
C GLU A 85 2.70 -3.15 1.92
N THR A 86 3.90 -2.76 2.34
CA THR A 86 4.20 -1.40 2.82
C THR A 86 4.46 -0.48 1.64
N LEU A 87 3.76 0.64 1.58
CA LEU A 87 3.93 1.66 0.54
C LEU A 87 5.19 2.51 0.81
N TYR A 88 5.35 2.98 2.04
CA TYR A 88 6.53 3.65 2.59
C TYR A 88 6.61 3.42 4.10
N ARG A 89 7.77 3.68 4.68
CA ARG A 89 8.06 3.50 6.09
C ARG A 89 8.41 4.81 6.75
N MET A 90 8.28 4.84 8.06
CA MET A 90 8.83 5.90 8.90
C MET A 90 10.32 6.10 8.58
N ASP A 91 10.77 7.35 8.53
CA ASP A 91 12.11 7.80 8.17
C ASP A 91 12.52 7.60 6.70
N ASP A 92 11.69 6.98 5.85
CA ASP A 92 11.95 6.96 4.42
C ASP A 92 11.97 8.39 3.85
N PRO A 93 12.86 8.70 2.89
CA PRO A 93 12.92 10.02 2.28
C PRO A 93 11.65 10.33 1.49
N PHE A 94 11.08 11.50 1.73
CA PHE A 94 9.92 11.98 1.01
C PHE A 94 10.27 12.38 -0.43
N ARG A 95 9.52 11.89 -1.38
CA ARG A 95 9.69 12.22 -2.80
C ARG A 95 8.38 12.49 -3.52
N SER A 96 7.32 11.83 -3.09
CA SER A 96 6.04 11.82 -3.80
C SER A 96 4.88 11.80 -2.80
N LEU A 97 3.79 12.42 -3.18
CA LEU A 97 2.47 12.12 -2.63
C LEU A 97 1.87 10.92 -3.37
N TYR A 98 0.96 10.24 -2.71
CA TYR A 98 0.27 9.08 -3.27
C TYR A 98 -1.24 9.30 -3.21
N ALA A 99 -1.89 9.41 -4.37
CA ALA A 99 -3.34 9.46 -4.45
C ALA A 99 -3.90 8.03 -4.57
N ILE A 100 -4.77 7.64 -3.66
CA ILE A 100 -5.38 6.30 -3.66
C ILE A 100 -6.43 6.24 -4.77
N ARG A 101 -6.19 5.37 -5.75
CA ARG A 101 -7.13 5.12 -6.83
C ARG A 101 -8.09 3.99 -6.51
N LEU A 102 -7.59 2.93 -5.88
CA LEU A 102 -8.33 1.73 -5.51
C LEU A 102 -7.77 1.17 -4.19
N GLY A 103 -8.66 0.65 -3.36
CA GLY A 103 -8.30 -0.03 -2.13
C GLY A 103 -8.24 0.89 -0.90
N HIS A 104 -7.73 0.31 0.19
CA HIS A 104 -7.65 0.95 1.51
C HIS A 104 -6.27 0.76 2.09
N PHE A 105 -5.82 1.75 2.85
CA PHE A 105 -4.54 1.73 3.54
C PHE A 105 -4.73 2.03 5.03
N LYS A 106 -3.80 1.55 5.84
CA LYS A 106 -3.64 1.97 7.24
C LYS A 106 -2.33 2.72 7.40
N THR A 107 -2.36 3.78 8.19
CA THR A 107 -1.17 4.42 8.74
C THR A 107 -0.94 3.91 10.15
N TYR A 108 0.31 3.68 10.53
CA TYR A 108 0.65 3.21 11.86
C TYR A 108 2.06 3.63 12.25
N GLN A 109 2.33 3.63 13.54
CA GLN A 109 3.66 3.79 14.12
C GLN A 109 3.99 2.55 14.95
N LEU A 110 5.29 2.25 15.06
CA LEU A 110 5.78 1.21 15.95
C LEU A 110 6.15 1.87 17.29
N ASN A 111 5.61 1.34 18.39
CA ASN A 111 6.07 1.73 19.71
C ASN A 111 7.44 1.11 20.01
N PRO A 112 8.16 1.52 21.06
CA PRO A 112 9.46 0.94 21.42
C PRO A 112 9.43 -0.57 21.68
N GLY A 113 8.27 -1.15 21.94
CA GLY A 113 8.04 -2.58 22.11
C GLY A 113 7.82 -3.34 20.79
N GLY A 114 7.79 -2.62 19.64
CA GLY A 114 7.54 -3.21 18.32
C GLY A 114 6.07 -3.46 17.99
N GLU A 115 5.13 -3.01 18.83
CA GLU A 115 3.70 -3.13 18.57
C GLU A 115 3.22 -2.01 17.65
N GLN A 116 2.32 -2.34 16.71
CA GLN A 116 1.73 -1.37 15.80
C GLN A 116 0.62 -0.57 16.48
N GLN A 117 0.77 0.73 16.51
CA GLN A 117 -0.30 1.65 16.86
C GLN A 117 -0.87 2.26 15.58
N ILE A 118 -2.10 1.88 15.21
CA ILE A 118 -2.78 2.45 14.03
C ILE A 118 -3.15 3.90 14.35
N THR A 119 -2.74 4.81 13.46
CA THR A 119 -2.99 6.25 13.55
C THR A 119 -4.09 6.70 12.60
N GLY A 120 -4.37 5.95 11.52
CA GLY A 120 -5.42 6.31 10.59
C GLY A 120 -5.70 5.24 9.54
N PHE A 121 -6.78 5.48 8.79
CA PHE A 121 -7.17 4.72 7.61
C PHE A 121 -7.43 5.68 6.47
N GLN A 122 -6.96 5.33 5.26
CA GLN A 122 -7.17 6.10 4.05
C GLN A 122 -7.84 5.23 2.99
N MET A 123 -8.68 5.85 2.17
CA MET A 123 -9.49 5.19 1.15
C MET A 123 -9.35 5.86 -0.23
N ALA A 124 -9.93 5.24 -1.23
CA ALA A 124 -9.92 5.75 -2.60
C ALA A 124 -10.39 7.21 -2.67
N GLY A 125 -9.64 8.05 -3.39
CA GLY A 125 -9.83 9.50 -3.48
C GLY A 125 -8.98 10.33 -2.52
N GLU A 126 -8.42 9.73 -1.47
CA GLU A 126 -7.59 10.44 -0.49
C GLU A 126 -6.10 10.47 -0.89
N LEU A 127 -5.35 11.40 -0.30
CA LEU A 127 -3.91 11.56 -0.48
C LEU A 127 -3.16 11.03 0.74
N MET A 128 -2.02 10.39 0.49
CA MET A 128 -1.07 9.94 1.51
C MET A 128 0.30 10.59 1.29
N GLY A 129 1.11 10.66 2.35
CA GLY A 129 2.46 11.21 2.32
C GLY A 129 2.55 12.68 2.72
N MET A 130 1.43 13.33 3.09
CA MET A 130 1.42 14.72 3.52
C MET A 130 2.15 14.95 4.85
N ASP A 131 2.32 13.91 5.65
CA ASP A 131 3.06 13.89 6.91
C ASP A 131 4.53 14.30 6.76
N ALA A 132 5.09 14.08 5.56
CA ALA A 132 6.52 14.25 5.30
C ALA A 132 6.90 15.62 4.70
N ILE A 133 5.93 16.46 4.32
CA ILE A 133 6.16 17.72 3.59
C ILE A 133 7.07 18.69 4.38
N SER A 134 6.96 18.71 5.72
CA SER A 134 7.71 19.66 6.54
C SER A 134 9.14 19.22 6.88
N THR A 135 9.46 17.94 6.75
CA THR A 135 10.70 17.33 7.25
C THR A 135 11.46 16.54 6.20
N ASP A 136 10.92 16.42 4.98
CA ASP A 136 11.45 15.59 3.90
C ASP A 136 11.59 14.10 4.25
N ARG A 137 10.88 13.66 5.33
CA ARG A 137 10.86 12.27 5.80
C ARG A 137 9.49 11.89 6.31
N HIS A 138 9.08 10.66 6.04
CA HIS A 138 7.81 10.12 6.52
C HIS A 138 7.83 9.91 8.03
N HIS A 139 6.73 10.25 8.71
CA HIS A 139 6.55 10.11 10.16
C HIS A 139 5.78 8.87 10.57
N CYS A 140 5.30 8.08 9.60
CA CYS A 140 4.55 6.86 9.85
C CYS A 140 4.84 5.81 8.77
N ASP A 141 4.50 4.56 9.07
CA ASP A 141 4.42 3.48 8.09
C ASP A 141 3.03 3.47 7.47
N VAL A 142 2.95 3.11 6.17
CA VAL A 142 1.70 2.92 5.46
C VAL A 142 1.67 1.56 4.79
N ALA A 143 0.62 0.77 5.05
CA ALA A 143 0.43 -0.55 4.48
C ALA A 143 -0.96 -0.73 3.87
N ALA A 144 -1.04 -1.45 2.76
CA ALA A 144 -2.29 -1.78 2.10
C ALA A 144 -3.09 -2.82 2.89
N LEU A 145 -4.39 -2.61 3.04
CA LEU A 145 -5.30 -3.56 3.69
C LEU A 145 -5.84 -4.62 2.73
N GLU A 146 -5.79 -4.33 1.44
CA GLU A 146 -6.20 -5.18 0.33
C GLU A 146 -5.34 -4.88 -0.89
N ASP A 147 -5.49 -5.62 -1.98
CA ASP A 147 -4.82 -5.31 -3.25
C ASP A 147 -5.28 -3.94 -3.75
N SER A 148 -4.37 -3.01 -3.80
CA SER A 148 -4.63 -1.59 -3.96
C SER A 148 -3.86 -1.00 -5.13
N GLU A 149 -4.25 0.20 -5.56
CA GLU A 149 -3.55 0.96 -6.61
C GLU A 149 -3.47 2.43 -6.22
N VAL A 150 -2.27 3.01 -6.35
CA VAL A 150 -2.02 4.43 -6.08
C VAL A 150 -1.43 5.13 -7.31
N CYS A 151 -1.72 6.40 -7.45
CA CYS A 151 -1.04 7.31 -8.38
C CYS A 151 0.11 7.98 -7.63
N GLU A 152 1.34 7.80 -8.10
CA GLU A 152 2.53 8.44 -7.55
C GLU A 152 2.70 9.83 -8.17
N ILE A 153 2.71 10.87 -7.33
CA ILE A 153 2.78 12.28 -7.72
C ILE A 153 4.08 12.87 -7.17
N PRO A 154 5.13 13.04 -7.99
CA PRO A 154 6.40 13.64 -7.55
C PRO A 154 6.17 15.03 -6.96
N PHE A 155 6.51 15.23 -5.67
CA PHE A 155 6.10 16.45 -4.95
C PHE A 155 6.74 17.70 -5.53
N HIS A 156 8.01 17.67 -5.90
CA HIS A 156 8.69 18.82 -6.52
C HIS A 156 7.99 19.29 -7.83
N ARG A 157 7.47 18.35 -8.65
CA ARG A 157 6.71 18.68 -9.85
C ARG A 157 5.35 19.26 -9.54
N LEU A 158 4.74 18.78 -8.45
CA LEU A 158 3.47 19.32 -7.96
C LEU A 158 3.64 20.75 -7.45
N GLU A 159 4.74 21.06 -6.74
CA GLU A 159 5.06 22.42 -6.30
C GLU A 159 5.24 23.40 -7.48
N GLU A 160 5.90 22.94 -8.56
CA GLU A 160 5.98 23.75 -9.80
C GLU A 160 4.59 24.08 -10.36
N LEU A 161 3.67 23.10 -10.34
CA LEU A 161 2.29 23.32 -10.80
C LEU A 161 1.49 24.24 -9.88
N PHE A 162 1.73 24.26 -8.60
CA PHE A 162 1.08 25.19 -7.68
C PHE A 162 1.37 26.65 -8.05
N GLY A 163 2.56 26.93 -8.59
CA GLY A 163 2.93 28.26 -9.08
C GLY A 163 2.17 28.72 -10.31
N VAL A 164 1.66 27.79 -11.12
CA VAL A 164 0.97 28.10 -12.39
C VAL A 164 -0.53 27.79 -12.37
N ILE A 165 -1.00 26.99 -11.40
CA ILE A 165 -2.40 26.60 -11.24
C ILE A 165 -2.88 26.94 -9.81
N PRO A 166 -3.29 28.19 -9.53
CA PRO A 166 -3.71 28.59 -8.18
C PRO A 166 -4.94 27.82 -7.65
N THR A 167 -5.78 27.30 -8.53
CA THR A 167 -6.94 26.47 -8.17
C THR A 167 -6.48 25.13 -7.58
N LEU A 168 -5.44 24.51 -8.14
CA LEU A 168 -4.84 23.29 -7.63
C LEU A 168 -4.26 23.49 -6.22
N LEU A 169 -3.52 24.58 -6.01
CA LEU A 169 -2.97 24.93 -4.70
C LEU A 169 -4.08 25.12 -3.65
N ARG A 170 -5.13 25.87 -3.99
CA ARG A 170 -6.27 26.06 -3.08
C ARG A 170 -6.97 24.76 -2.74
N HIS A 171 -7.09 23.86 -3.70
CA HIS A 171 -7.70 22.55 -3.47
C HIS A 171 -6.79 21.69 -2.58
N PHE A 172 -5.49 21.70 -2.81
CA PHE A 172 -4.52 21.02 -1.97
C PHE A 172 -4.59 21.51 -0.50
N HIS A 173 -4.62 22.83 -0.26
CA HIS A 173 -4.81 23.37 1.09
C HIS A 173 -6.13 22.93 1.73
N ARG A 174 -7.20 22.80 0.93
CA ARG A 174 -8.49 22.29 1.44
C ARG A 174 -8.35 20.83 1.91
N ILE A 175 -7.68 19.99 1.13
CA ILE A 175 -7.42 18.59 1.50
C ILE A 175 -6.62 18.52 2.81
N MET A 176 -5.54 19.30 2.93
CA MET A 176 -4.73 19.36 4.16
C MET A 176 -5.57 19.82 5.37
N SER A 177 -6.40 20.84 5.20
CA SER A 177 -7.27 21.35 6.27
C SER A 177 -8.31 20.31 6.71
N GLN A 178 -8.86 19.56 5.78
CA GLN A 178 -9.79 18.47 6.08
C GLN A 178 -9.12 17.34 6.85
N GLU A 179 -7.87 16.99 6.49
CA GLU A 179 -7.09 15.98 7.20
C GLU A 179 -6.81 16.39 8.64
N ILE A 180 -6.36 17.62 8.88
CA ILE A 180 -6.15 18.16 10.23
C ILE A 180 -7.44 18.09 11.05
N THR A 181 -8.58 18.46 10.46
CA THR A 181 -9.88 18.38 11.15
C THR A 181 -10.28 16.95 11.47
N ARG A 182 -10.01 16.00 10.57
CA ARG A 182 -10.27 14.57 10.77
C ARG A 182 -9.45 14.02 11.95
N GLU A 183 -8.16 14.35 12.00
CA GLU A 183 -7.28 13.93 13.08
C GLU A 183 -7.71 14.52 14.43
N GLN A 184 -8.07 15.81 14.48
CA GLN A 184 -8.57 16.43 15.69
C GLN A 184 -9.86 15.76 16.19
N ASN A 185 -10.78 15.44 15.31
CA ASN A 185 -12.02 14.72 15.68
C ASN A 185 -11.73 13.32 16.22
N ALA A 186 -10.77 12.59 15.63
CA ALA A 186 -10.34 11.29 16.14
C ALA A 186 -9.75 11.39 17.55
N MET A 187 -8.92 12.40 17.82
CA MET A 187 -8.37 12.66 19.16
C MET A 187 -9.46 12.97 20.20
N LEU A 188 -10.48 13.74 19.84
CA LEU A 188 -11.61 14.04 20.72
C LEU A 188 -12.39 12.78 21.09
N LEU A 189 -12.63 11.88 20.12
CA LEU A 189 -13.30 10.61 20.38
C LEU A 189 -12.49 9.73 21.34
N LEU A 190 -11.18 9.61 21.12
CA LEU A 190 -10.31 8.83 22.00
C LEU A 190 -10.19 9.43 23.41
N GLY A 191 -10.20 10.76 23.53
CA GLY A 191 -10.19 11.45 24.82
C GLY A 191 -11.45 11.17 25.64
N ASN A 192 -12.62 11.15 25.00
CA ASN A 192 -13.89 10.88 25.67
C ASN A 192 -14.09 9.41 26.07
N MET A 193 -13.35 8.48 25.46
CA MET A 193 -13.44 7.05 25.82
C MET A 193 -12.67 6.70 27.10
N ARG A 194 -11.83 7.62 27.62
CA ARG A 194 -11.03 7.42 28.85
C ARG A 194 -11.61 8.14 30.08
N ALA A 195 -12.67 8.90 29.91
CA ALA A 195 -13.40 9.57 31.00
C ALA A 195 -14.60 8.76 31.44
#